data_6d3131ec1b2124c227073ac668566039
#
_entry.id   6d3131ec1b2124c227073ac668566039
#
_cell.length_a   1.000
_cell.length_b   1.000
_cell.length_c   1.000
_cell.angle_alpha   90.00
_cell.angle_beta   90.00
_cell.angle_gamma   90.00
#
_symmetry.space_group_name_H-M   'P 1'
#
loop_
_entity.id
_entity.type
_entity.pdbx_description
1 polymer ?
#
loop_
_entity_poly.entity_id
_entity_poly.type
_entity_poly.pdbx_seq_one_letter_code
_entity_poly.pdbx_strand_id
1 'polypeptide(L)'
;MLEKYDVYLRPFNCQRILHIYLPNDYYQSDERYPVVYMFDGHNLFLNSDATYGKSWGLAEFLNHYDKKLIIVGIECNHEGNERLSEYCPYNLNSRYFGRVQGKGIQTLDWLVYELKP
;
A
#
# COMPACT_ATOMS: atom_id res chain seq x y z
N MET A 1 14.41 5.70 -5.22
CA MET A 1 14.97 4.59 -4.40
C MET A 1 13.81 3.80 -3.81
N LEU A 2 13.83 2.49 -4.02
CA LEU A 2 12.75 1.61 -3.59
C LEU A 2 13.19 0.74 -2.43
N GLU A 3 12.31 0.56 -1.44
CA GLU A 3 12.54 -0.32 -0.30
C GLU A 3 11.28 -1.12 -0.02
N LYS A 4 11.45 -2.32 0.54
CA LYS A 4 10.36 -3.19 0.98
C LYS A 4 10.53 -3.49 2.45
N TYR A 5 9.43 -3.45 3.20
CA TYR A 5 9.40 -3.76 4.63
C TYR A 5 8.22 -4.65 4.94
N ASP A 6 8.42 -5.58 5.90
CA ASP A 6 7.33 -6.32 6.51
C ASP A 6 6.88 -5.58 7.76
N VAL A 7 5.57 -5.35 7.87
CA VAL A 7 4.98 -4.76 9.08
C VAL A 7 3.88 -5.67 9.60
N TYR A 8 3.63 -5.60 10.91
CA TYR A 8 2.56 -6.38 11.53
C TYR A 8 1.24 -5.61 11.43
N LEU A 9 0.26 -6.25 10.82
CA LEU A 9 -1.09 -5.69 10.67
C LEU A 9 -1.93 -6.23 11.83
N ARG A 10 -1.89 -5.54 12.95
CA ARG A 10 -2.46 -5.98 14.22
C ARG A 10 -3.94 -6.38 14.14
N PRO A 11 -4.84 -5.59 13.54
CA PRO A 11 -6.26 -5.94 13.53
C PRO A 11 -6.56 -7.29 12.88
N PHE A 12 -5.71 -7.75 11.96
CA PHE A 12 -5.93 -9.00 11.24
C PHE A 12 -4.90 -10.07 11.61
N ASN A 13 -4.02 -9.79 12.57
CA ASN A 13 -3.01 -10.71 13.08
C ASN A 13 -2.18 -11.34 11.96
N CYS A 14 -1.68 -10.53 11.05
CA CYS A 14 -0.86 -10.98 9.93
C CYS A 14 0.22 -9.96 9.61
N GLN A 15 1.18 -10.38 8.79
CA GLN A 15 2.19 -9.46 8.27
C GLN A 15 1.75 -8.90 6.92
N ARG A 16 2.26 -7.71 6.61
CA ARG A 16 1.94 -7.03 5.37
C ARG A 16 3.20 -6.39 4.81
N ILE A 17 3.39 -6.52 3.49
CA ILE A 17 4.55 -5.95 2.82
C ILE A 17 4.23 -4.51 2.42
N LEU A 18 5.17 -3.61 2.74
CA LEU A 18 5.15 -2.23 2.28
C LEU A 18 6.15 -2.05 1.15
N HIS A 19 5.74 -1.35 0.11
CA HIS A 19 6.60 -0.93 -0.99
C HIS A 19 6.78 0.58 -0.87
N ILE A 20 8.00 1.02 -0.57
CA ILE A 20 8.26 2.42 -0.25
C ILE A 20 9.15 3.03 -1.33
N TYR A 21 8.72 4.16 -1.86
CA TYR A 21 9.53 5.02 -2.72
C TYR A 21 10.05 6.20 -1.92
N LEU A 22 11.37 6.38 -1.95
CA LEU A 22 12.04 7.51 -1.30
C LEU A 22 12.76 8.35 -2.35
N PRO A 23 12.80 9.69 -2.18
CA PRO A 23 13.66 10.52 -3.02
C PRO A 23 15.12 10.07 -2.92
N ASN A 24 15.88 10.24 -4.00
CA ASN A 24 17.26 9.73 -4.06
C ASN A 24 18.18 10.32 -2.99
N ASP A 25 17.88 11.53 -2.50
CA ASP A 25 18.66 12.21 -1.48
C ASP A 25 18.09 12.06 -0.07
N TYR A 26 17.14 11.13 0.14
CA TYR A 26 16.43 11.00 1.41
C TYR A 26 17.38 10.84 2.61
N TYR A 27 18.37 9.94 2.50
CA TYR A 27 19.29 9.67 3.60
C TYR A 27 20.39 10.71 3.75
N GLN A 28 20.49 11.65 2.80
CA GLN A 28 21.52 12.70 2.77
C GLN A 28 20.97 14.08 3.11
N SER A 29 19.66 14.18 3.35
CA SER A 29 18.97 15.45 3.56
C SER A 29 18.18 15.40 4.84
N ASP A 30 18.10 16.54 5.52
CA ASP A 30 17.23 16.73 6.69
C ASP A 30 15.85 17.24 6.29
N GLU A 31 15.56 17.34 5.01
CA GLU A 31 14.26 17.80 4.52
C GLU A 31 13.14 16.84 4.92
N ARG A 32 11.98 17.40 5.14
CA ARG A 32 10.75 16.64 5.34
C ARG A 32 9.97 16.64 4.03
N TYR A 33 9.42 15.48 3.69
CA TYR A 33 8.69 15.28 2.44
C TYR A 33 7.24 14.94 2.70
N PRO A 34 6.32 15.37 1.83
CA PRO A 34 4.96 14.85 1.91
C PRO A 34 4.94 13.34 1.67
N VAL A 35 4.03 12.66 2.36
CA VAL A 35 3.89 11.21 2.27
C VAL A 35 2.53 10.88 1.68
N VAL A 36 2.54 10.03 0.64
CA VAL A 36 1.32 9.53 0.00
C VAL A 36 1.18 8.05 0.34
N TYR A 37 0.07 7.68 0.94
CA TYR A 37 -0.26 6.29 1.21
C TYR A 37 -1.13 5.75 0.08
N MET A 38 -0.74 4.62 -0.52
CA MET A 38 -1.46 4.02 -1.64
C MET A 38 -1.72 2.55 -1.35
N PHE A 39 -2.90 2.09 -1.73
CA PHE A 39 -3.24 0.67 -1.69
C PHE A 39 -2.68 -0.05 -2.91
N ASP A 40 -2.70 -1.38 -2.86
CA ASP A 40 -2.16 -2.25 -3.91
C ASP A 40 -0.69 -1.93 -4.23
N GLY A 41 0.11 -1.77 -3.17
CA GLY A 41 1.51 -1.35 -3.27
C GLY A 41 2.36 -2.23 -4.19
N HIS A 42 2.02 -3.51 -4.31
CA HIS A 42 2.73 -4.45 -5.19
C HIS A 42 2.62 -4.10 -6.68
N ASN A 43 1.60 -3.31 -7.08
CA ASN A 43 1.38 -2.93 -8.47
C ASN A 43 2.05 -1.62 -8.87
N LEU A 44 2.68 -0.89 -7.96
CA LEU A 44 3.07 0.50 -8.19
C LEU A 44 4.39 0.64 -8.95
N PHE A 45 5.41 -0.15 -8.62
CA PHE A 45 6.77 0.15 -8.99
C PHE A 45 7.44 -0.88 -9.90
N LEU A 46 7.44 -2.16 -9.54
CA LEU A 46 8.19 -3.21 -10.23
C LEU A 46 7.26 -4.20 -10.92
N ASN A 47 7.55 -4.52 -12.17
CA ASN A 47 6.78 -5.52 -12.90
C ASN A 47 6.83 -6.90 -12.24
N SER A 48 7.96 -7.25 -11.62
CA SER A 48 8.13 -8.53 -10.93
C SER A 48 7.20 -8.70 -9.73
N ASP A 49 6.76 -7.61 -9.12
CA ASP A 49 5.87 -7.63 -7.96
C ASP A 49 4.38 -7.53 -8.36
N ALA A 50 4.10 -7.05 -9.56
CA ALA A 50 2.74 -6.71 -9.97
C ALA A 50 1.92 -7.97 -10.27
N THR A 51 0.64 -7.93 -9.91
CA THR A 51 -0.29 -9.05 -10.06
C THR A 51 -0.34 -9.58 -11.50
N TYR A 52 -0.33 -8.66 -12.48
CA TYR A 52 -0.44 -9.01 -13.89
C TYR A 52 0.89 -8.86 -14.64
N GLY A 53 2.00 -8.78 -13.92
CA GLY A 53 3.33 -8.70 -14.51
C GLY A 53 3.71 -7.34 -15.06
N LYS A 54 2.87 -6.32 -14.86
CA LYS A 54 3.14 -4.95 -15.31
C LYS A 54 2.72 -3.95 -14.23
N SER A 55 3.68 -3.15 -13.77
CA SER A 55 3.43 -2.12 -12.76
C SER A 55 2.83 -0.85 -13.39
N TRP A 56 2.41 0.08 -12.51
CA TRP A 56 1.91 1.38 -12.93
C TRP A 56 3.03 2.35 -13.36
N GLY A 57 4.29 1.96 -13.19
CA GLY A 57 5.43 2.77 -13.61
C GLY A 57 5.65 4.03 -12.78
N LEU A 58 5.26 4.01 -11.50
CA LEU A 58 5.38 5.20 -10.65
C LEU A 58 6.84 5.60 -10.40
N ALA A 59 7.76 4.63 -10.30
CA ALA A 59 9.16 4.96 -10.07
C ALA A 59 9.75 5.77 -11.22
N GLU A 60 9.47 5.37 -12.46
CA GLU A 60 9.92 6.10 -13.64
C GLU A 60 9.28 7.48 -13.71
N PHE A 61 7.99 7.58 -13.44
CA PHE A 61 7.29 8.85 -13.41
C PHE A 61 7.92 9.80 -12.38
N LEU A 62 8.17 9.32 -11.17
CA LEU A 62 8.71 10.15 -10.08
C LEU A 62 10.16 10.56 -10.31
N ASN A 63 10.95 9.77 -11.03
CA ASN A 63 12.31 10.12 -11.39
C ASN A 63 12.36 11.38 -12.28
N HIS A 64 11.29 11.65 -13.01
CA HIS A 64 11.17 12.82 -13.90
C HIS A 64 10.27 13.92 -13.34
N TYR A 65 9.69 13.68 -12.16
CA TYR A 65 8.82 14.65 -11.50
C TYR A 65 9.66 15.62 -10.67
N ASP A 66 9.37 16.91 -10.77
CA ASP A 66 10.19 17.96 -10.16
C ASP A 66 9.93 18.15 -8.66
N LYS A 67 8.93 17.50 -8.10
CA LYS A 67 8.60 17.56 -6.66
C LYS A 67 8.98 16.27 -5.98
N LYS A 68 9.57 16.39 -4.81
CA LYS A 68 9.99 15.23 -4.02
C LYS A 68 8.90 14.83 -3.05
N LEU A 69 8.62 13.53 -2.99
CA LEU A 69 7.65 12.97 -2.05
C LEU A 69 8.01 11.53 -1.72
N ILE A 70 7.41 11.02 -0.65
CA ILE A 70 7.52 9.64 -0.23
C ILE A 70 6.20 8.94 -0.55
N ILE A 71 6.28 7.73 -1.13
CA ILE A 71 5.10 6.89 -1.32
C ILE A 71 5.24 5.67 -0.45
N VAL A 72 4.21 5.39 0.34
CA VAL A 72 4.08 4.16 1.13
C VAL A 72 2.97 3.34 0.50
N GLY A 73 3.36 2.31 -0.26
CA GLY A 73 2.43 1.41 -0.92
C GLY A 73 2.19 0.18 -0.05
N ILE A 74 0.93 -0.10 0.25
CA ILE A 74 0.52 -1.18 1.14
C ILE A 74 -0.06 -2.30 0.29
N GLU A 75 0.53 -3.51 0.37
CA GLU A 75 -0.06 -4.66 -0.32
C GLU A 75 -1.41 -5.03 0.26
N CYS A 76 -2.23 -5.71 -0.52
CA CYS A 76 -3.49 -6.27 -0.05
C CYS A 76 -3.29 -7.72 0.39
N ASN A 77 -4.34 -8.29 0.98
CA ASN A 77 -4.42 -9.73 1.19
C ASN A 77 -4.74 -10.40 -0.16
N HIS A 78 -3.88 -11.33 -0.58
CA HIS A 78 -4.00 -11.97 -1.89
C HIS A 78 -4.88 -13.24 -1.86
N GLU A 79 -5.43 -13.61 -0.71
CA GLU A 79 -6.25 -14.81 -0.58
C GLU A 79 -7.71 -14.53 -0.93
N GLY A 80 -8.26 -15.23 -1.91
CA GLY A 80 -9.65 -15.12 -2.29
C GLY A 80 -10.13 -13.69 -2.47
N ASN A 81 -11.22 -13.32 -1.80
CA ASN A 81 -11.80 -11.96 -1.83
C ASN A 81 -11.42 -11.11 -0.62
N GLU A 82 -10.37 -11.47 0.11
CA GLU A 82 -9.97 -10.76 1.33
C GLU A 82 -9.56 -9.31 1.05
N ARG A 83 -9.05 -9.02 -0.15
CA ARG A 83 -8.76 -7.64 -0.56
C ARG A 83 -10.01 -6.77 -0.47
N LEU A 84 -11.14 -7.27 -0.94
CA LEU A 84 -12.41 -6.55 -0.87
C LEU A 84 -12.85 -6.34 0.58
N SER A 85 -12.66 -7.35 1.43
CA SER A 85 -12.98 -7.23 2.86
C SER A 85 -12.15 -6.13 3.52
N GLU A 86 -10.85 -6.06 3.24
CA GLU A 86 -9.96 -5.08 3.86
C GLU A 86 -10.27 -3.64 3.45
N TYR A 87 -10.86 -3.44 2.27
CA TYR A 87 -11.13 -2.09 1.76
C TYR A 87 -12.59 -1.66 1.93
N CYS A 88 -13.50 -2.62 2.08
CA CYS A 88 -14.93 -2.30 2.23
C CYS A 88 -15.22 -1.77 3.64
N PRO A 89 -15.84 -0.58 3.77
CA PRO A 89 -16.14 -0.02 5.10
C PRO A 89 -17.35 -0.67 5.77
N TYR A 90 -18.15 -1.43 5.06
CA TYR A 90 -19.33 -2.11 5.57
C TYR A 90 -19.51 -3.47 4.92
N ASN A 91 -20.32 -4.33 5.54
CA ASN A 91 -20.59 -5.67 5.01
C ASN A 91 -21.38 -5.57 3.70
N LEU A 92 -21.01 -6.44 2.76
CA LEU A 92 -21.61 -6.48 1.44
C LEU A 92 -21.98 -7.92 1.10
N ASN A 93 -23.15 -8.09 0.46
CA ASN A 93 -23.55 -9.36 -0.10
C ASN A 93 -23.70 -9.18 -1.62
N SER A 94 -22.78 -9.74 -2.38
CA SER A 94 -22.70 -9.53 -3.81
C SER A 94 -23.08 -10.81 -4.57
N ARG A 95 -23.77 -10.62 -5.68
CA ARG A 95 -24.07 -11.71 -6.63
C ARG A 95 -22.80 -12.35 -7.17
N TYR A 96 -21.74 -11.56 -7.36
CA TYR A 96 -20.49 -12.01 -8.00
C TYR A 96 -19.44 -12.44 -6.98
N PHE A 97 -19.40 -11.80 -5.82
CA PHE A 97 -18.37 -12.01 -4.82
C PHE A 97 -18.86 -12.73 -3.56
N GLY A 98 -20.19 -12.98 -3.48
CA GLY A 98 -20.80 -13.55 -2.29
C GLY A 98 -20.82 -12.57 -1.13
N ARG A 99 -20.66 -13.09 0.09
CA ARG A 99 -20.68 -12.27 1.29
C ARG A 99 -19.29 -11.70 1.54
N VAL A 100 -19.19 -10.36 1.61
CA VAL A 100 -17.96 -9.65 1.92
C VAL A 100 -18.09 -9.00 3.29
N GLN A 101 -17.21 -9.35 4.21
CA GLN A 101 -17.15 -8.73 5.53
C GLN A 101 -16.39 -7.41 5.42
N GLY A 102 -17.01 -6.31 5.86
CA GLY A 102 -16.40 -4.99 5.79
C GLY A 102 -15.36 -4.77 6.88
N LYS A 103 -14.09 -4.74 6.52
CA LYS A 103 -12.95 -4.51 7.42
C LYS A 103 -12.23 -3.20 7.11
N GLY A 104 -12.80 -2.34 6.27
CA GLY A 104 -12.15 -1.11 5.82
C GLY A 104 -11.87 -0.13 6.94
N ILE A 105 -12.75 -0.03 7.93
CA ILE A 105 -12.55 0.86 9.08
C ILE A 105 -11.35 0.39 9.91
N GLN A 106 -11.22 -0.92 10.16
CA GLN A 106 -10.08 -1.47 10.88
C GLN A 106 -8.76 -1.22 10.11
N THR A 107 -8.79 -1.35 8.80
CA THR A 107 -7.63 -1.07 7.94
C THR A 107 -7.21 0.39 8.05
N LEU A 108 -8.16 1.32 7.96
CA LEU A 108 -7.88 2.75 8.07
C LEU A 108 -7.38 3.13 9.47
N ASP A 109 -7.98 2.59 10.52
CA ASP A 109 -7.56 2.85 11.89
C ASP A 109 -6.12 2.38 12.10
N TRP A 110 -5.77 1.20 11.60
CA TRP A 110 -4.41 0.69 11.67
C TRP A 110 -3.44 1.62 10.94
N LEU A 111 -3.79 2.08 9.74
CA LEU A 111 -2.94 2.97 8.96
C LEU A 111 -2.69 4.27 9.71
N VAL A 112 -3.74 4.87 10.25
CA VAL A 112 -3.64 6.21 10.88
C VAL A 112 -2.97 6.15 12.24
N TYR A 113 -3.28 5.14 13.06
CA TYR A 113 -2.85 5.13 14.46
C TYR A 113 -1.65 4.24 14.74
N GLU A 114 -1.35 3.28 13.88
CA GLU A 114 -0.25 2.33 14.11
C GLU A 114 0.84 2.42 13.05
N LEU A 115 0.50 2.48 11.76
CA LEU A 115 1.50 2.52 10.70
C LEU A 115 2.12 3.89 10.55
N LYS A 116 1.28 4.93 10.46
CA LYS A 116 1.75 6.29 10.17
C LYS A 116 2.72 6.85 11.21
N PRO A 117 2.45 6.71 12.54
CA PRO A 117 3.45 7.14 13.51
C PRO A 117 4.74 6.36 13.39
#